data_93852c52a0ef9f1f950be68f28f987d9
#
_entry.id   93852c52a0ef9f1f950be68f28f987d9
#
_cell.length_a   1.000
_cell.length_b   1.000
_cell.length_c   1.000
_cell.angle_alpha   90.00
_cell.angle_beta   90.00
_cell.angle_gamma   90.00
#
_symmetry.space_group_name_H-M   'P 1'
#
loop_
_entity.id
_entity.type
_entity.pdbx_description
1 polymer ?
#
loop_
_entity_poly.entity_id
_entity_poly.type
_entity_poly.pdbx_seq_one_letter_code
_entity_poly.pdbx_strand_id
1 'polypeptide(L)'
;DRSTIGHQAMVHGCTIGNGVLIGIQAIVLNGAEIGDHCIIGAGALVTGGTVIPPGSMAMGSPAKVTRPLRPDEIEMIDRIAQGYIDRGLRYRSELSPANPSELG
;
A
#
# COMPACT_ATOMS: atom_id res chain seq x y z
N ASP A 1 6.60 1.72 9.17
CA ASP A 1 5.44 1.68 8.42
C ASP A 1 5.42 2.60 7.19
N ARG A 2 6.19 2.81 6.34
CA ARG A 2 6.23 3.67 5.15
C ARG A 2 5.39 3.09 4.01
N SER A 3 4.18 2.70 4.33
CA SER A 3 3.27 2.10 3.34
C SER A 3 2.45 3.18 2.65
N THR A 4 2.13 2.93 1.38
CA THR A 4 1.33 3.83 0.55
C THR A 4 0.02 3.14 0.20
N ILE A 5 -1.09 3.79 0.52
CA ILE A 5 -2.42 3.26 0.24
C ILE A 5 -3.03 4.11 -0.86
N GLY A 6 -3.38 3.46 -1.95
CA GLY A 6 -3.91 4.11 -3.13
C GLY A 6 -5.30 4.69 -2.92
N HIS A 7 -5.70 5.55 -3.87
CA HIS A 7 -7.00 6.21 -3.84
C HIS A 7 -8.13 5.18 -3.85
N GLN A 8 -9.13 5.38 -3.00
CA GLN A 8 -10.28 4.49 -2.84
C GLN A 8 -9.95 3.06 -2.44
N ALA A 9 -8.72 2.78 -1.99
CA ALA A 9 -8.41 1.47 -1.42
C ALA A 9 -9.08 1.32 -0.06
N MET A 10 -9.53 0.11 0.25
CA MET A 10 -10.15 -0.20 1.53
C MET A 10 -9.27 -1.17 2.30
N VAL A 11 -8.84 -0.76 3.49
CA VAL A 11 -7.98 -1.56 4.36
C VAL A 11 -8.65 -1.60 5.74
N HIS A 12 -9.07 -2.78 6.19
CA HIS A 12 -9.84 -2.88 7.42
C HIS A 12 -9.52 -4.17 8.17
N GLY A 13 -9.08 -4.03 9.43
CA GLY A 13 -8.86 -5.18 10.30
C GLY A 13 -7.73 -6.10 9.87
N CYS A 14 -6.75 -5.60 9.12
CA CYS A 14 -5.65 -6.39 8.60
C CYS A 14 -4.31 -5.87 9.13
N THR A 15 -3.28 -6.69 8.95
CA THR A 15 -1.91 -6.31 9.31
C THR A 15 -1.13 -6.02 8.04
N ILE A 16 -0.55 -4.84 7.96
CA ILE A 16 0.25 -4.41 6.80
C ILE A 16 1.65 -4.07 7.27
N GLY A 17 2.63 -4.70 6.67
CA GLY A 17 4.03 -4.44 6.99
C GLY A 17 4.52 -3.10 6.50
N ASN A 18 5.83 -2.90 6.58
CA ASN A 18 6.47 -1.66 6.15
C ASN A 18 6.74 -1.68 4.65
N GLY A 19 6.69 -0.50 4.03
CA GLY A 19 7.04 -0.37 2.62
C GLY A 19 6.09 -1.07 1.67
N VAL A 20 4.81 -1.18 2.00
CA VAL A 20 3.79 -1.82 1.17
C VAL A 20 3.09 -0.78 0.31
N LEU A 21 2.86 -1.12 -0.95
CA LEU A 21 2.05 -0.30 -1.86
C LEU A 21 0.72 -1.01 -2.10
N ILE A 22 -0.36 -0.40 -1.64
CA ILE A 22 -1.72 -0.89 -1.90
C ILE A 22 -2.28 -0.11 -3.09
N GLY A 23 -2.60 -0.82 -4.15
CA GLY A 23 -3.06 -0.21 -5.38
C GLY A 23 -4.43 0.47 -5.26
N ILE A 24 -4.74 1.31 -6.24
CA ILE A 24 -6.01 2.03 -6.31
C ILE A 24 -7.18 1.04 -6.29
N GLN A 25 -8.17 1.30 -5.45
CA GLN A 25 -9.39 0.49 -5.33
C GLN A 25 -9.16 -0.96 -4.89
N ALA A 26 -7.97 -1.29 -4.40
CA ALA A 26 -7.74 -2.61 -3.81
C ALA A 26 -8.49 -2.74 -2.49
N ILE A 27 -8.90 -3.96 -2.16
CA ILE A 27 -9.59 -4.24 -0.91
C ILE A 27 -8.81 -5.30 -0.13
N VAL A 28 -8.51 -5.00 1.13
CA VAL A 28 -7.83 -5.95 2.02
C VAL A 28 -8.74 -6.22 3.21
N LEU A 29 -9.20 -7.45 3.33
CA LEU A 29 -10.24 -7.82 4.30
C LEU A 29 -9.64 -8.23 5.65
N ASN A 30 -10.53 -8.37 6.64
CA ASN A 30 -10.16 -8.66 8.02
C ASN A 30 -9.28 -9.89 8.15
N GLY A 31 -8.25 -9.79 8.98
CA GLY A 31 -7.39 -10.91 9.28
C GLY A 31 -6.32 -11.19 8.21
N ALA A 32 -6.32 -10.46 7.11
CA ALA A 32 -5.26 -10.61 6.12
C ALA A 32 -3.95 -10.05 6.67
N GLU A 33 -2.83 -10.65 6.25
CA GLU A 33 -1.50 -10.21 6.67
C GLU A 33 -0.66 -9.99 5.42
N ILE A 34 -0.14 -8.78 5.27
CA ILE A 34 0.72 -8.43 4.14
C ILE A 34 2.11 -8.13 4.67
N GLY A 35 3.09 -8.90 4.22
CA GLY A 35 4.47 -8.73 4.67
C GLY A 35 5.12 -7.46 4.13
N ASP A 36 6.33 -7.18 4.60
CA ASP A 36 7.06 -5.98 4.21
C ASP A 36 7.37 -5.97 2.71
N HIS A 37 7.43 -4.77 2.15
CA HIS A 37 7.87 -4.56 0.75
C HIS A 37 7.05 -5.36 -0.26
N CYS A 38 5.73 -5.29 -0.14
CA CYS A 38 4.81 -5.93 -1.09
C CYS A 38 4.11 -4.89 -1.95
N ILE A 39 3.66 -5.32 -3.13
CA ILE A 39 2.76 -4.54 -3.96
C ILE A 39 1.45 -5.32 -4.11
N ILE A 40 0.35 -4.67 -3.75
CA ILE A 40 -0.99 -5.20 -4.00
C ILE A 40 -1.54 -4.45 -5.21
N GLY A 41 -1.86 -5.17 -6.26
CA GLY A 41 -2.28 -4.57 -7.53
C GLY A 41 -3.58 -3.79 -7.42
N ALA A 42 -3.78 -2.84 -8.33
CA ALA A 42 -5.01 -2.05 -8.38
C ALA A 42 -6.23 -2.96 -8.54
N GLY A 43 -7.28 -2.68 -7.79
CA GLY A 43 -8.52 -3.46 -7.85
C GLY A 43 -8.43 -4.87 -7.29
N ALA A 44 -7.30 -5.25 -6.69
CA ALA A 44 -7.15 -6.59 -6.12
C ALA A 44 -8.03 -6.77 -4.87
N LEU A 45 -8.46 -7.99 -4.64
CA LEU A 45 -9.22 -8.34 -3.44
C LEU A 45 -8.41 -9.35 -2.62
N VAL A 46 -7.81 -8.88 -1.53
CA VAL A 46 -7.12 -9.75 -0.57
C VAL A 46 -8.14 -10.24 0.44
N THR A 47 -8.52 -11.51 0.34
CA THR A 47 -9.57 -12.07 1.18
C THR A 47 -9.10 -12.24 2.61
N GLY A 48 -10.08 -12.36 3.53
CA GLY A 48 -9.78 -12.48 4.96
C GLY A 48 -8.89 -13.67 5.26
N GLY A 49 -7.93 -13.47 6.15
CA GLY A 49 -7.01 -14.51 6.56
C GLY A 49 -5.89 -14.84 5.59
N THR A 50 -5.84 -14.17 4.43
CA THR A 50 -4.77 -14.39 3.46
C THR A 50 -3.44 -13.85 3.98
N VAL A 51 -2.37 -14.63 3.81
CA VAL A 51 -1.02 -14.19 4.17
C VAL A 51 -0.21 -13.97 2.89
N ILE A 52 0.25 -12.74 2.70
CA ILE A 52 1.12 -12.39 1.57
C ILE A 52 2.54 -12.28 2.11
N PRO A 53 3.46 -13.14 1.65
CA PRO A 53 4.83 -13.12 2.17
C PRO A 53 5.57 -11.83 1.76
N PRO A 54 6.60 -11.43 2.54
CA PRO A 54 7.35 -10.22 2.21
C PRO A 54 7.94 -10.26 0.79
N GLY A 55 8.07 -9.08 0.20
CA GLY A 55 8.72 -8.94 -1.11
C GLY A 55 7.92 -9.50 -2.27
N SER A 56 6.59 -9.53 -2.18
CA SER A 56 5.74 -10.17 -3.18
C SER A 56 4.86 -9.18 -3.93
N MET A 57 4.57 -9.51 -5.18
CA MET A 57 3.51 -8.89 -5.96
C MET A 57 2.26 -9.78 -5.84
N ALA A 58 1.14 -9.20 -5.44
CA ALA A 58 -0.12 -9.93 -5.39
C ALA A 58 -1.18 -9.15 -6.16
N MET A 59 -1.97 -9.86 -6.96
CA MET A 59 -3.01 -9.22 -7.77
C MET A 59 -4.14 -10.19 -8.06
N GLY A 60 -5.26 -9.65 -8.50
CA GLY A 60 -6.44 -10.42 -8.85
C GLY A 60 -7.51 -10.43 -7.77
N SER A 61 -8.61 -11.11 -8.07
CA SER A 61 -9.76 -11.26 -7.17
C SER A 61 -10.24 -12.72 -7.22
N PRO A 62 -9.91 -13.55 -6.23
CA PRO A 62 -9.08 -13.27 -5.05
C PRO A 62 -7.61 -13.05 -5.42
N ALA A 63 -6.96 -12.18 -4.66
CA ALA A 63 -5.56 -11.86 -4.91
C ALA A 63 -4.66 -13.04 -4.62
N LYS A 64 -3.68 -13.24 -5.48
CA LYS A 64 -2.67 -14.29 -5.32
C LYS A 64 -1.30 -13.72 -5.62
N VAL A 65 -0.29 -14.27 -4.98
CA VAL A 65 1.09 -13.92 -5.27
C VAL A 65 1.42 -14.34 -6.69
N THR A 66 1.83 -13.39 -7.50
CA THR A 66 2.17 -13.65 -8.91
C THR A 66 3.66 -13.82 -9.13
N ARG A 67 4.47 -13.11 -8.37
CA ARG A 67 5.93 -13.18 -8.45
C ARG A 67 6.57 -12.41 -7.30
N PRO A 68 7.86 -12.66 -7.03
CA PRO A 68 8.59 -11.79 -6.11
C PRO A 68 8.85 -10.42 -6.77
N LEU A 69 9.02 -9.40 -5.94
CA LEU A 69 9.40 -8.08 -6.43
C LEU A 69 10.87 -8.01 -6.78
N ARG A 70 11.22 -7.22 -7.80
CA ARG A 70 12.60 -6.92 -8.12
C ARG A 70 13.11 -5.82 -7.18
N PRO A 71 14.43 -5.73 -6.95
CA PRO A 71 14.98 -4.67 -6.11
C PRO A 71 14.60 -3.26 -6.57
N ASP A 72 14.51 -3.01 -7.89
CA ASP A 72 14.11 -1.72 -8.41
C ASP A 72 12.66 -1.37 -8.07
N GLU A 73 11.81 -2.38 -7.98
CA GLU A 73 10.41 -2.18 -7.57
C GLU A 73 10.32 -1.80 -6.10
N ILE A 74 11.12 -2.41 -5.25
CA ILE A 74 11.17 -2.08 -3.83
C ILE A 74 11.66 -0.64 -3.65
N GLU A 75 12.69 -0.22 -4.39
CA GLU A 75 13.14 1.16 -4.38
C GLU A 75 12.07 2.13 -4.83
N MET A 76 11.31 1.76 -5.85
CA MET A 76 10.21 2.58 -6.34
C MET A 76 9.17 2.84 -5.25
N ILE A 77 8.82 1.81 -4.49
CA ILE A 77 7.87 1.94 -3.39
C ILE A 77 8.39 2.95 -2.36
N ASP A 78 9.66 2.83 -1.99
CA ASP A 78 10.27 3.74 -1.02
C ASP A 78 10.25 5.18 -1.53
N ARG A 79 10.53 5.40 -2.81
CA ARG A 79 10.49 6.73 -3.41
C ARG A 79 9.08 7.31 -3.41
N ILE A 80 8.07 6.49 -3.71
CA ILE A 80 6.69 6.93 -3.68
C ILE A 80 6.29 7.33 -2.25
N ALA A 81 6.63 6.51 -1.28
CA ALA A 81 6.32 6.81 0.12
C ALA A 81 7.02 8.11 0.58
N GLN A 82 8.27 8.30 0.20
CA GLN A 82 9.00 9.51 0.53
C GLN A 82 8.37 10.74 -0.12
N GLY A 83 7.94 10.61 -1.38
CA GLY A 83 7.25 11.68 -2.08
C GLY A 83 5.97 12.12 -1.39
N TYR A 84 5.18 11.18 -0.88
CA TYR A 84 3.98 11.49 -0.11
C TYR A 84 4.31 12.19 1.20
N ILE A 85 5.34 11.75 1.89
CA ILE A 85 5.80 12.38 3.13
C ILE A 85 6.21 13.83 2.86
N ASP A 86 7.01 14.06 1.83
CA ASP A 86 7.48 15.39 1.48
C ASP A 86 6.32 16.33 1.11
N ARG A 87 5.36 15.84 0.35
CA ARG A 87 4.17 16.62 0.01
C ARG A 87 3.32 16.91 1.25
N GLY A 88 3.19 15.94 2.15
CA GLY A 88 2.47 16.15 3.39
C GLY A 88 3.08 17.23 4.25
N LEU A 89 4.40 17.23 4.38
CA LEU A 89 5.12 18.27 5.12
C LEU A 89 4.96 19.63 4.46
N ARG A 90 5.01 19.68 3.14
CA ARG A 90 4.81 20.93 2.39
C ARG A 90 3.42 21.50 2.63
N TYR A 91 2.40 20.68 2.55
CA TYR A 91 1.03 21.12 2.80
C TYR A 91 0.87 21.65 4.22
N ARG A 92 1.50 21.01 5.20
CA ARG A 92 1.43 21.48 6.58
C ARG A 92 2.06 22.84 6.78
N SER A 93 3.08 23.19 5.99
CA SER A 93 3.74 24.47 6.08
C SER A 93 3.04 25.56 5.29
N GLU A 94 2.38 25.21 4.20
CA GLU A 94 1.74 26.18 3.29
C GLU A 94 0.25 26.33 3.51
N LEU A 95 -0.42 25.24 3.84
CA LEU A 95 -1.87 25.18 4.04
C LEU A 95 -2.16 24.53 5.38
N SER A 96 -2.86 25.23 6.21
CA SER A 96 -3.17 24.69 7.54
C SER A 96 -4.67 24.74 7.75
N PRO A 97 -5.30 23.60 8.14
CA PRO A 97 -4.75 22.23 8.15
C PRO A 97 -4.82 21.59 6.77
N ALA A 98 -3.90 20.64 6.52
CA ALA A 98 -3.98 19.87 5.30
C ALA A 98 -5.18 18.91 5.38
N ASN A 99 -5.89 18.78 4.28
CA ASN A 99 -6.99 17.83 4.19
C ASN A 99 -6.41 16.45 3.85
N PRO A 100 -6.65 15.41 4.67
CA PRO A 100 -6.12 14.09 4.37
C PRO A 100 -6.47 13.56 2.99
N SER A 101 -7.61 13.91 2.45
CA SER A 101 -8.00 13.46 1.11
C SER A 101 -7.09 14.02 0.01
N GLU A 102 -6.40 15.10 0.26
CA GLU A 102 -5.46 15.68 -0.69
C GLU A 102 -4.12 14.94 -0.70
N LEU A 103 -3.83 14.16 0.33
CA LEU A 103 -2.59 13.44 0.48
C LEU A 103 -2.65 12.03 -0.09
N GLY A 104 -3.82 11.53 -0.28
CA GLY A 104 -4.04 10.18 -0.75
C GLY A 104 -4.66 10.13 -2.12
#